data_2ffd453cd8668d593e2ac87619cd4dbe
#
_entry.id   2ffd453cd8668d593e2ac87619cd4dbe
#
_cell.length_a   1.000
_cell.length_b   1.000
_cell.length_c   1.000
_cell.angle_alpha   90.00
_cell.angle_beta   90.00
_cell.angle_gamma   90.00
#
_symmetry.space_group_name_H-M   'P 1'
#
loop_
_entity.id
_entity.type
_entity.pdbx_description
1 polymer ?
#
loop_
_entity_poly.entity_id
_entity_poly.type
_entity_poly.pdbx_seq_one_letter_code
_entity_poly.pdbx_strand_id
1 'polypeptide(L)'
;GYNLSPLETYIIESFAQEQIDGFINSGATTLFESPKIFYITPRALARQVKTDLSGAQKKYLGNYGIVKSFVSKTNKDKTRVQFDIPKPDYTLDLHLAKNADPDLAKEVSPGERHGFYCQITSVDKSSAVLSGCLPLRQFASLKRKQIEALIHRYLAGEKVLDPNLPTYAMMAYMAVVSARLLPRDSVCRRTVEDEIIFTDADRRLCNQEVADLWQRADSNPKFDKTMDNVVEELTKHGVDVSMINQAASSLD
;
A
#
# COMPACT_ATOMS: atom_id res chain seq x y z
N GLY A 1 -5.60 25.54 5.91
CA GLY A 1 -5.48 24.10 5.95
C GLY A 1 -6.15 23.47 7.16
N TYR A 2 -6.40 22.19 7.06
CA TYR A 2 -6.95 21.40 8.17
C TYR A 2 -5.83 20.62 8.85
N ASN A 3 -5.75 20.73 10.17
CA ASN A 3 -4.77 20.02 10.99
C ASN A 3 -5.38 18.76 11.58
N LEU A 4 -4.82 17.62 11.22
CA LEU A 4 -5.25 16.32 11.75
C LEU A 4 -4.95 16.19 13.25
N SER A 5 -5.91 15.64 13.99
CA SER A 5 -5.65 15.20 15.37
C SER A 5 -4.79 13.91 15.37
N PRO A 6 -4.19 13.56 16.52
CA PRO A 6 -3.47 12.28 16.64
C PRO A 6 -4.33 11.06 16.31
N LEU A 7 -5.61 11.06 16.70
CA LEU A 7 -6.54 9.97 16.39
C LEU A 7 -6.84 9.88 14.89
N GLU A 8 -7.12 11.00 14.24
CA GLU A 8 -7.36 11.05 12.79
C GLU A 8 -6.14 10.55 12.02
N THR A 9 -4.93 10.98 12.42
CA THR A 9 -3.67 10.52 11.84
C THR A 9 -3.51 9.01 11.98
N TYR A 10 -3.79 8.46 13.15
CA TYR A 10 -3.69 7.03 13.41
C TYR A 10 -4.68 6.21 12.57
N ILE A 11 -5.90 6.72 12.38
CA ILE A 11 -6.89 6.07 11.52
C ILE A 11 -6.43 6.08 10.05
N ILE A 12 -5.85 7.18 9.57
CA ILE A 12 -5.28 7.27 8.22
C ILE A 12 -4.14 6.26 8.03
N GLU A 13 -3.24 6.15 9.01
CA GLU A 13 -2.17 5.15 9.00
C GLU A 13 -2.72 3.73 8.92
N SER A 14 -3.81 3.47 9.63
CA SER A 14 -4.48 2.17 9.64
C SER A 14 -5.09 1.84 8.28
N PHE A 15 -5.71 2.82 7.62
CA PHE A 15 -6.23 2.66 6.26
C PHE A 15 -5.12 2.40 5.24
N ALA A 16 -4.04 3.17 5.31
CA ALA A 16 -2.90 3.00 4.43
C ALA A 16 -2.26 1.61 4.59
N GLN A 17 -2.12 1.15 5.83
CA GLN A 17 -1.59 -0.17 6.12
C GLN A 17 -2.47 -1.28 5.54
N GLU A 18 -3.80 -1.17 5.64
CA GLU A 18 -4.72 -2.16 5.06
C GLU A 18 -4.59 -2.24 3.55
N GLN A 19 -4.53 -1.10 2.86
CA GLN A 19 -4.38 -1.06 1.40
C GLN A 19 -3.06 -1.69 0.95
N ILE A 20 -1.98 -1.42 1.68
CA ILE A 20 -0.67 -1.99 1.40
C ILE A 20 -0.67 -3.50 1.67
N ASP A 21 -1.23 -3.95 2.79
CA ASP A 21 -1.37 -5.38 3.12
C ASP A 21 -2.19 -6.12 2.06
N GLY A 22 -3.29 -5.55 1.62
CA GLY A 22 -4.14 -6.10 0.56
C GLY A 22 -3.36 -6.29 -0.73
N PHE A 23 -2.58 -5.30 -1.14
CA PHE A 23 -1.75 -5.39 -2.34
C PHE A 23 -0.64 -6.43 -2.21
N ILE A 24 0.10 -6.41 -1.11
CA ILE A 24 1.21 -7.33 -0.86
C ILE A 24 0.73 -8.79 -0.81
N ASN A 25 -0.45 -9.05 -0.26
CA ASN A 25 -0.97 -10.40 -0.06
C ASN A 25 -1.75 -10.95 -1.26
N SER A 26 -2.45 -10.10 -2.01
CA SER A 26 -3.36 -10.55 -3.08
C SER A 26 -3.31 -9.74 -4.37
N GLY A 27 -2.52 -8.67 -4.41
CA GLY A 27 -2.52 -7.72 -5.52
C GLY A 27 -3.75 -6.81 -5.58
N ALA A 28 -4.67 -6.93 -4.62
CA ALA A 28 -5.92 -6.17 -4.59
C ALA A 28 -5.74 -4.83 -3.87
N THR A 29 -5.81 -3.73 -4.61
CA THR A 29 -5.80 -2.36 -4.06
C THR A 29 -6.28 -1.36 -5.11
N THR A 30 -6.83 -0.26 -4.65
CA THR A 30 -7.14 0.92 -5.48
C THR A 30 -6.00 1.95 -5.50
N LEU A 31 -5.00 1.83 -4.61
CA LEU A 31 -3.94 2.83 -4.43
C LEU A 31 -2.83 2.77 -5.50
N PHE A 32 -2.71 1.66 -6.22
CA PHE A 32 -1.61 1.43 -7.18
C PHE A 32 -2.07 1.33 -8.62
N GLU A 33 -3.18 1.98 -8.93
CA GLU A 33 -3.69 2.03 -10.31
C GLU A 33 -2.82 2.88 -11.23
N SER A 34 -2.15 3.89 -10.66
CA SER A 34 -1.24 4.74 -11.43
C SER A 34 -0.10 5.28 -10.53
N PRO A 35 1.17 5.08 -10.89
CA PRO A 35 1.63 4.15 -11.94
C PRO A 35 1.29 2.70 -11.57
N LYS A 36 1.03 1.89 -12.59
CA LYS A 36 0.66 0.49 -12.39
C LYS A 36 1.83 -0.30 -11.81
N ILE A 37 1.58 -0.96 -10.69
CA ILE A 37 2.51 -1.90 -10.07
C ILE A 37 1.92 -3.30 -10.24
N PHE A 38 2.66 -4.18 -10.92
CA PHE A 38 2.22 -5.56 -11.12
C PHE A 38 2.40 -6.38 -9.84
N TYR A 39 1.45 -7.27 -9.58
CA TYR A 39 1.66 -8.38 -8.68
C TYR A 39 2.15 -9.55 -9.51
N ILE A 40 3.46 -9.84 -9.45
CA ILE A 40 4.11 -10.83 -10.31
C ILE A 40 3.99 -12.21 -9.66
N THR A 41 3.25 -13.10 -10.32
CA THR A 41 3.27 -14.50 -9.99
C THR A 41 4.41 -15.17 -10.76
N PRO A 42 5.49 -15.64 -10.10
CA PRO A 42 6.66 -16.17 -10.82
C PRO A 42 6.32 -17.28 -11.80
N ARG A 43 5.44 -18.20 -11.39
CA ARG A 43 5.02 -19.30 -12.26
C ARG A 43 4.22 -18.83 -13.48
N ALA A 44 3.35 -17.83 -13.31
CA ALA A 44 2.60 -17.25 -14.42
C ALA A 44 3.52 -16.55 -15.41
N LEU A 45 4.50 -15.80 -14.93
CA LEU A 45 5.53 -15.19 -15.76
C LEU A 45 6.30 -16.26 -16.54
N ALA A 46 6.78 -17.30 -15.87
CA ALA A 46 7.50 -18.39 -16.49
C ALA A 46 6.68 -19.08 -17.60
N ARG A 47 5.41 -19.36 -17.35
CA ARG A 47 4.49 -19.96 -18.34
C ARG A 47 4.31 -19.06 -19.54
N GLN A 48 4.08 -17.76 -19.33
CA GLN A 48 3.91 -16.81 -20.42
C GLN A 48 5.16 -16.71 -21.28
N VAL A 49 6.35 -16.67 -20.67
CA VAL A 49 7.63 -16.69 -21.41
C VAL A 49 7.74 -17.91 -22.29
N LYS A 50 7.38 -19.10 -21.79
CA LYS A 50 7.46 -20.36 -22.56
C LYS A 50 6.48 -20.41 -23.73
N THR A 51 5.34 -19.76 -23.62
CA THR A 51 4.31 -19.76 -24.68
C THR A 51 4.37 -18.54 -25.59
N ASP A 52 4.77 -17.39 -25.07
CA ASP A 52 4.80 -16.12 -25.80
C ASP A 52 5.86 -15.17 -25.20
N LEU A 53 7.12 -15.37 -25.54
CA LEU A 53 8.22 -14.55 -25.06
C LEU A 53 8.03 -13.07 -25.43
N SER A 54 7.64 -12.79 -26.66
CA SER A 54 7.43 -11.40 -27.12
C SER A 54 6.32 -10.70 -26.33
N GLY A 55 5.21 -11.40 -26.07
CA GLY A 55 4.12 -10.89 -25.25
C GLY A 55 4.51 -10.66 -23.80
N ALA A 56 5.31 -11.55 -23.22
CA ALA A 56 5.85 -11.40 -21.88
C ALA A 56 6.77 -10.18 -21.78
N GLN A 57 7.66 -10.00 -22.75
CA GLN A 57 8.54 -8.83 -22.82
C GLN A 57 7.75 -7.52 -22.91
N LYS A 58 6.74 -7.45 -23.77
CA LYS A 58 5.87 -6.27 -23.90
C LYS A 58 5.12 -5.95 -22.61
N LYS A 59 4.66 -6.96 -21.91
CA LYS A 59 3.88 -6.79 -20.68
C LYS A 59 4.75 -6.33 -19.50
N TYR A 60 5.90 -6.93 -19.32
CA TYR A 60 6.67 -6.79 -18.08
C TYR A 60 7.89 -5.89 -18.17
N LEU A 61 8.56 -5.84 -19.32
CA LEU A 61 9.84 -5.15 -19.45
C LEU A 61 9.71 -3.65 -19.13
N GLY A 62 10.56 -3.15 -18.24
CA GLY A 62 10.56 -1.76 -17.80
C GLY A 62 9.53 -1.41 -16.73
N ASN A 63 8.61 -2.30 -16.43
CA ASN A 63 7.57 -2.10 -15.44
C ASN A 63 8.04 -2.49 -14.02
N TYR A 64 7.31 -2.00 -13.03
CA TYR A 64 7.56 -2.28 -11.62
C TYR A 64 6.58 -3.33 -11.11
N GLY A 65 7.02 -4.15 -10.18
CA GLY A 65 6.16 -5.17 -9.60
C GLY A 65 6.63 -5.69 -8.27
N ILE A 66 5.72 -6.36 -7.59
CA ILE A 66 5.99 -7.14 -6.38
C ILE A 66 6.11 -8.61 -6.78
N VAL A 67 7.14 -9.27 -6.29
CA VAL A 67 7.38 -10.69 -6.50
C VAL A 67 7.70 -11.36 -5.17
N LYS A 68 7.08 -12.51 -4.93
CA LYS A 68 7.35 -13.36 -3.76
C LYS A 68 7.61 -14.77 -4.21
N SER A 69 8.66 -15.38 -3.65
CA SER A 69 8.95 -16.79 -3.87
C SER A 69 9.90 -17.32 -2.81
N PHE A 70 10.17 -18.64 -2.87
CA PHE A 70 11.23 -19.24 -2.08
C PHE A 70 12.58 -18.89 -2.67
N VAL A 71 13.49 -18.43 -1.83
CA VAL A 71 14.85 -18.10 -2.22
C VAL A 71 15.64 -19.38 -2.49
N SER A 72 16.21 -19.51 -3.69
CA SER A 72 17.08 -20.65 -4.02
C SER A 72 18.52 -20.40 -3.57
N LYS A 73 19.03 -19.19 -3.80
CA LYS A 73 20.35 -18.77 -3.34
C LYS A 73 20.51 -17.25 -3.24
N THR A 74 21.50 -16.84 -2.49
CA THR A 74 21.95 -15.44 -2.35
C THR A 74 23.47 -15.39 -2.54
N ASN A 75 23.98 -14.22 -2.93
CA ASN A 75 25.41 -13.98 -2.84
C ASN A 75 25.84 -13.61 -1.40
N LYS A 76 27.14 -13.52 -1.16
CA LYS A 76 27.71 -13.28 0.17
C LYS A 76 27.23 -11.96 0.79
N ASP A 77 27.14 -10.90 -0.01
CA ASP A 77 26.78 -9.55 0.43
C ASP A 77 25.28 -9.33 0.57
N LYS A 78 24.47 -10.33 0.19
CA LYS A 78 23.00 -10.19 0.13
C LYS A 78 22.52 -9.07 -0.81
N THR A 79 23.28 -8.78 -1.85
CA THR A 79 22.94 -7.81 -2.91
C THR A 79 22.23 -8.46 -4.09
N ARG A 80 22.27 -9.79 -4.18
CA ARG A 80 21.60 -10.57 -5.21
C ARG A 80 20.85 -11.74 -4.60
N VAL A 81 19.62 -11.94 -5.08
CA VAL A 81 18.72 -13.00 -4.65
C VAL A 81 18.22 -13.73 -5.88
N GLN A 82 18.17 -15.05 -5.84
CA GLN A 82 17.68 -15.88 -6.94
C GLN A 82 16.46 -16.66 -6.50
N PHE A 83 15.45 -16.67 -7.36
CA PHE A 83 14.28 -17.54 -7.27
C PHE A 83 14.32 -18.55 -8.43
N ASP A 84 14.32 -19.83 -8.14
CA ASP A 84 14.21 -20.89 -9.15
C ASP A 84 12.77 -21.43 -9.20
N ILE A 85 12.19 -21.40 -10.39
CA ILE A 85 10.85 -21.93 -10.65
C ILE A 85 11.03 -23.30 -11.29
N PRO A 86 10.57 -24.40 -10.65
CA PRO A 86 10.83 -25.75 -11.16
C PRO A 86 9.98 -26.16 -12.35
N LYS A 87 8.77 -25.60 -12.48
CA LYS A 87 7.82 -25.96 -13.55
C LYS A 87 6.97 -24.76 -13.97
N PRO A 88 7.17 -24.21 -15.16
CA PRO A 88 8.28 -24.50 -16.06
C PRO A 88 9.61 -24.00 -15.47
N ASP A 89 10.72 -24.63 -15.87
CA ASP A 89 12.05 -24.26 -15.41
C ASP A 89 12.38 -22.83 -15.82
N TYR A 90 12.56 -21.96 -14.83
CA TYR A 90 12.79 -20.52 -15.04
C TYR A 90 13.48 -19.93 -13.81
N THR A 91 14.34 -18.95 -14.04
CA THR A 91 15.08 -18.27 -12.97
C THR A 91 14.78 -16.79 -12.93
N LEU A 92 14.47 -16.27 -11.74
CA LEU A 92 14.42 -14.84 -11.48
C LEU A 92 15.67 -14.43 -10.73
N ASP A 93 16.43 -13.50 -11.32
CA ASP A 93 17.64 -12.95 -10.74
C ASP A 93 17.35 -11.52 -10.26
N LEU A 94 17.36 -11.33 -8.94
CA LEU A 94 17.00 -10.07 -8.30
C LEU A 94 18.25 -9.36 -7.83
N HIS A 95 18.40 -8.11 -8.27
CA HIS A 95 19.47 -7.21 -7.84
C HIS A 95 18.90 -6.17 -6.88
N LEU A 96 19.37 -6.17 -5.63
CA LEU A 96 18.91 -5.23 -4.63
C LEU A 96 19.39 -3.82 -4.95
N ALA A 97 18.55 -2.82 -4.66
CA ALA A 97 18.89 -1.42 -4.80
C ALA A 97 20.00 -1.03 -3.82
N LYS A 98 20.78 0.00 -4.17
CA LYS A 98 21.82 0.53 -3.28
C LYS A 98 21.27 1.05 -1.95
N ASN A 99 20.03 1.55 -1.96
CA ASN A 99 19.32 2.03 -0.77
C ASN A 99 18.46 0.95 -0.09
N ALA A 100 18.59 -0.32 -0.48
CA ALA A 100 17.95 -1.42 0.24
C ALA A 100 18.42 -1.44 1.69
N ASP A 101 17.49 -1.61 2.63
CA ASP A 101 17.80 -1.67 4.05
C ASP A 101 18.70 -2.89 4.32
N PRO A 102 19.95 -2.69 4.81
CA PRO A 102 20.88 -3.79 5.05
C PRO A 102 20.39 -4.79 6.09
N ASP A 103 19.64 -4.33 7.09
CA ASP A 103 19.13 -5.20 8.16
C ASP A 103 18.04 -6.12 7.62
N LEU A 104 17.14 -5.61 6.76
CA LEU A 104 16.15 -6.43 6.09
C LEU A 104 16.76 -7.37 5.05
N ALA A 105 17.79 -6.93 4.33
CA ALA A 105 18.49 -7.76 3.36
C ALA A 105 19.21 -8.95 4.03
N LYS A 106 19.78 -8.77 5.22
CA LYS A 106 20.44 -9.83 5.99
C LYS A 106 19.48 -10.97 6.40
N GLU A 107 18.19 -10.67 6.55
CA GLU A 107 17.18 -11.66 6.91
C GLU A 107 16.87 -12.63 5.78
N VAL A 108 17.24 -12.31 4.54
CA VAL A 108 16.96 -13.13 3.37
C VAL A 108 17.85 -14.37 3.36
N SER A 109 17.23 -15.55 3.43
CA SER A 109 17.92 -16.82 3.52
C SER A 109 17.39 -17.85 2.52
N PRO A 110 18.28 -18.69 1.92
CA PRO A 110 17.85 -19.78 1.06
C PRO A 110 16.86 -20.71 1.76
N GLY A 111 15.86 -21.18 1.03
CA GLY A 111 14.80 -22.07 1.53
C GLY A 111 13.63 -21.35 2.17
N GLU A 112 13.75 -20.05 2.46
CA GLU A 112 12.68 -19.25 3.02
C GLU A 112 11.96 -18.44 1.94
N ARG A 113 10.69 -18.11 2.20
CA ARG A 113 9.91 -17.26 1.31
C ARG A 113 10.14 -15.80 1.63
N HIS A 114 10.51 -15.03 0.62
CA HIS A 114 10.70 -13.58 0.72
C HIS A 114 10.04 -12.86 -0.45
N GLY A 115 9.71 -11.59 -0.25
CA GLY A 115 9.12 -10.74 -1.25
C GLY A 115 9.90 -9.45 -1.46
N PHE A 116 9.83 -8.94 -2.69
CA PHE A 116 10.56 -7.75 -3.13
C PHE A 116 9.72 -6.90 -4.07
N TYR A 117 9.95 -5.60 -4.04
CA TYR A 117 9.48 -4.66 -5.04
C TYR A 117 10.64 -4.33 -5.97
N CYS A 118 10.46 -4.53 -7.28
CA CYS A 118 11.52 -4.42 -8.27
C CYS A 118 11.04 -3.79 -9.57
N GLN A 119 11.99 -3.29 -10.37
CA GLN A 119 11.78 -3.05 -11.79
C GLN A 119 12.23 -4.26 -12.60
N ILE A 120 11.44 -4.68 -13.57
CA ILE A 120 11.78 -5.78 -14.47
C ILE A 120 12.63 -5.23 -15.60
N THR A 121 13.91 -5.61 -15.65
CA THR A 121 14.90 -5.04 -16.58
C THR A 121 15.31 -5.96 -17.72
N SER A 122 15.05 -7.27 -17.59
CA SER A 122 15.29 -8.24 -18.66
C SER A 122 14.31 -9.40 -18.56
N VAL A 123 13.82 -9.88 -19.69
CA VAL A 123 12.94 -11.05 -19.78
C VAL A 123 13.40 -11.89 -20.97
N ASP A 124 14.06 -13.03 -20.67
CA ASP A 124 14.60 -13.96 -21.67
C ASP A 124 13.93 -15.33 -21.56
N LYS A 125 14.32 -16.28 -22.41
CA LYS A 125 13.72 -17.62 -22.50
C LYS A 125 13.81 -18.44 -21.22
N SER A 126 14.91 -18.29 -20.45
CA SER A 126 15.21 -19.10 -19.28
C SER A 126 15.32 -18.31 -17.99
N SER A 127 15.38 -16.99 -18.08
CA SER A 127 15.55 -16.12 -16.92
C SER A 127 15.00 -14.72 -17.14
N ALA A 128 14.66 -14.07 -16.04
CA ALA A 128 14.38 -12.62 -15.99
C ALA A 128 15.28 -11.97 -14.94
N VAL A 129 15.66 -10.72 -15.19
CA VAL A 129 16.41 -9.89 -14.26
C VAL A 129 15.49 -8.81 -13.72
N LEU A 130 15.42 -8.71 -12.41
CA LEU A 130 14.70 -7.69 -11.68
C LEU A 130 15.72 -6.84 -10.94
N SER A 131 15.63 -5.53 -11.08
CA SER A 131 16.64 -4.60 -10.54
C SER A 131 16.01 -3.55 -9.63
N GLY A 132 16.87 -2.87 -8.86
CA GLY A 132 16.39 -1.86 -7.91
C GLY A 132 15.48 -2.45 -6.85
N CYS A 133 15.69 -3.71 -6.49
CA CYS A 133 14.81 -4.43 -5.59
C CYS A 133 14.89 -3.93 -4.16
N LEU A 134 13.73 -3.71 -3.55
CA LEU A 134 13.59 -3.39 -2.13
C LEU A 134 12.86 -4.53 -1.42
N PRO A 135 13.31 -4.93 -0.21
CA PRO A 135 12.51 -5.82 0.62
C PRO A 135 11.08 -5.28 0.81
N LEU A 136 10.08 -6.15 0.80
CA LEU A 136 8.66 -5.71 0.87
C LEU A 136 8.33 -4.84 2.10
N ARG A 137 8.93 -5.14 3.24
CA ARG A 137 8.73 -4.32 4.45
C ARG A 137 9.23 -2.90 4.27
N GLN A 138 10.34 -2.71 3.59
CA GLN A 138 10.86 -1.39 3.25
C GLN A 138 9.95 -0.68 2.26
N PHE A 139 9.53 -1.36 1.20
CA PHE A 139 8.57 -0.82 0.23
C PHE A 139 7.26 -0.39 0.90
N ALA A 140 6.69 -1.24 1.77
CA ALA A 140 5.46 -0.94 2.49
C ALA A 140 5.59 0.33 3.35
N SER A 141 6.69 0.46 4.09
CA SER A 141 6.99 1.64 4.90
C SER A 141 7.12 2.91 4.05
N LEU A 142 7.82 2.84 2.92
CA LEU A 142 7.97 3.98 2.01
C LEU A 142 6.62 4.40 1.41
N LYS A 143 5.81 3.45 0.98
CA LYS A 143 4.48 3.73 0.42
C LYS A 143 3.54 4.36 1.44
N ARG A 144 3.53 3.85 2.65
CA ARG A 144 2.72 4.43 3.73
C ARG A 144 3.10 5.89 3.97
N LYS A 145 4.39 6.19 4.07
CA LYS A 145 4.88 7.56 4.26
C LYS A 145 4.50 8.47 3.09
N GLN A 146 4.57 7.97 1.85
CA GLN A 146 4.15 8.74 0.68
C GLN A 146 2.66 9.07 0.71
N ILE A 147 1.81 8.10 1.04
CA ILE A 147 0.36 8.28 1.16
C ILE A 147 0.05 9.31 2.24
N GLU A 148 0.65 9.19 3.40
CA GLU A 148 0.47 10.12 4.52
C GLU A 148 0.90 11.54 4.15
N ALA A 149 2.05 11.69 3.49
CA ALA A 149 2.55 12.99 3.05
C ALA A 149 1.61 13.66 2.03
N LEU A 150 1.06 12.89 1.09
CA LEU A 150 0.11 13.42 0.11
C LEU A 150 -1.21 13.85 0.78
N ILE A 151 -1.68 13.09 1.75
CA ILE A 151 -2.88 13.43 2.52
C ILE A 151 -2.66 14.72 3.31
N HIS A 152 -1.51 14.86 3.97
CA HIS A 152 -1.17 16.10 4.70
C HIS A 152 -1.14 17.32 3.79
N ARG A 153 -0.53 17.21 2.62
CA ARG A 153 -0.50 18.31 1.64
C ARG A 153 -1.88 18.67 1.12
N TYR A 154 -2.71 17.66 0.82
CA TYR A 154 -4.09 17.88 0.41
C TYR A 154 -4.88 18.63 1.50
N LEU A 155 -4.80 18.20 2.74
CA LEU A 155 -5.49 18.83 3.87
C LEU A 155 -4.93 20.20 4.21
N ALA A 156 -3.67 20.47 3.87
CA ALA A 156 -3.09 21.81 3.97
C ALA A 156 -3.63 22.79 2.92
N GLY A 157 -4.46 22.33 1.99
CA GLY A 157 -5.00 23.13 0.90
C GLY A 157 -4.05 23.29 -0.29
N GLU A 158 -2.98 22.52 -0.34
CA GLU A 158 -2.05 22.54 -1.47
C GLU A 158 -2.69 21.86 -2.71
N LYS A 159 -2.31 22.37 -3.87
CA LYS A 159 -2.65 21.70 -5.13
C LYS A 159 -1.76 20.48 -5.31
N VAL A 160 -2.35 19.31 -5.13
CA VAL A 160 -1.66 18.04 -5.29
C VAL A 160 -2.03 17.44 -6.65
N LEU A 161 -1.02 17.11 -7.46
CA LEU A 161 -1.20 16.46 -8.77
C LEU A 161 -0.82 14.99 -8.62
N ASP A 162 -1.79 14.19 -8.21
CA ASP A 162 -1.65 12.75 -8.08
C ASP A 162 -2.93 12.06 -8.58
N PRO A 163 -2.84 11.06 -9.47
CA PRO A 163 -4.02 10.36 -10.01
C PRO A 163 -4.86 9.67 -8.93
N ASN A 164 -4.26 9.31 -7.81
CA ASN A 164 -4.93 8.64 -6.69
C ASN A 164 -5.46 9.64 -5.63
N LEU A 165 -5.36 10.94 -5.88
CA LEU A 165 -5.79 11.96 -4.92
C LEU A 165 -7.24 11.79 -4.47
N PRO A 166 -8.23 11.46 -5.33
CA PRO A 166 -9.61 11.24 -4.86
C PRO A 166 -9.70 10.13 -3.80
N THR A 167 -8.95 9.04 -3.96
CA THR A 167 -8.90 7.97 -2.97
C THR A 167 -8.28 8.44 -1.65
N TYR A 168 -7.18 9.20 -1.70
CA TYR A 168 -6.55 9.76 -0.51
C TYR A 168 -7.45 10.78 0.20
N ALA A 169 -8.16 11.60 -0.56
CA ALA A 169 -9.14 12.53 -0.02
C ALA A 169 -10.27 11.81 0.72
N MET A 170 -10.77 10.72 0.15
CA MET A 170 -11.77 9.87 0.80
C MET A 170 -11.24 9.25 2.10
N MET A 171 -10.02 8.75 2.10
CA MET A 171 -9.38 8.22 3.31
C MET A 171 -9.30 9.27 4.42
N ALA A 172 -8.89 10.48 4.08
CA ALA A 172 -8.83 11.59 5.02
C ALA A 172 -10.21 11.95 5.59
N TYR A 173 -11.19 12.07 4.72
CA TYR A 173 -12.57 12.34 5.09
C TYR A 173 -13.15 11.27 6.03
N MET A 174 -13.02 10.00 5.65
CA MET A 174 -13.48 8.89 6.48
C MET A 174 -12.79 8.84 7.84
N ALA A 175 -11.50 9.16 7.90
CA ALA A 175 -10.77 9.22 9.16
C ALA A 175 -11.29 10.31 10.09
N VAL A 176 -11.56 11.50 9.56
CA VAL A 176 -12.12 12.62 10.34
C VAL A 176 -13.52 12.30 10.87
N VAL A 177 -14.39 11.76 10.01
CA VAL A 177 -15.74 11.34 10.42
C VAL A 177 -15.66 10.25 11.50
N SER A 178 -14.85 9.22 11.27
CA SER A 178 -14.69 8.09 12.20
C SER A 178 -14.18 8.54 13.56
N ALA A 179 -13.21 9.45 13.60
CA ALA A 179 -12.65 9.96 14.84
C ALA A 179 -13.71 10.64 15.73
N ARG A 180 -14.74 11.21 15.12
CA ARG A 180 -15.84 11.88 15.85
C ARG A 180 -16.91 10.89 16.34
N LEU A 181 -17.06 9.76 15.67
CA LEU A 181 -18.12 8.79 15.92
C LEU A 181 -17.69 7.56 16.72
N LEU A 182 -16.40 7.28 16.77
CA LEU A 182 -15.88 6.16 17.55
C LEU A 182 -16.19 6.32 19.05
N PRO A 183 -16.59 5.23 19.73
CA PRO A 183 -16.90 5.27 21.16
C PRO A 183 -15.64 5.58 22.01
N ARG A 184 -15.85 5.96 23.26
CA ARG A 184 -14.75 6.30 24.18
C ARG A 184 -13.83 5.12 24.48
N ASP A 185 -14.35 3.91 24.47
CA ASP A 185 -13.62 2.65 24.69
C ASP A 185 -13.04 2.07 23.40
N SER A 186 -13.04 2.83 22.30
CA SER A 186 -12.48 2.45 21.02
C SER A 186 -11.03 1.98 21.14
N VAL A 187 -10.69 0.89 20.45
CA VAL A 187 -9.31 0.40 20.33
C VAL A 187 -8.41 1.46 19.70
N CYS A 188 -8.91 2.18 18.69
CA CYS A 188 -8.17 3.28 18.06
C CYS A 188 -7.82 4.38 19.05
N ARG A 189 -8.79 4.80 19.88
CA ARG A 189 -8.58 5.86 20.88
C ARG A 189 -7.59 5.45 21.98
N ARG A 190 -7.78 4.25 22.52
CA ARG A 190 -6.90 3.74 23.58
C ARG A 190 -5.45 3.63 23.13
N THR A 191 -5.23 3.16 21.91
CA THR A 191 -3.88 3.04 21.35
C THR A 191 -3.19 4.39 21.26
N VAL A 192 -3.90 5.44 20.85
CA VAL A 192 -3.36 6.81 20.77
C VAL A 192 -3.14 7.41 22.15
N GLU A 193 -4.10 7.24 23.07
CA GLU A 193 -4.04 7.80 24.43
C GLU A 193 -2.93 7.19 25.28
N ASP A 194 -2.64 5.89 25.10
CA ASP A 194 -1.63 5.17 25.88
C ASP A 194 -0.19 5.47 25.42
N GLU A 195 0.02 6.28 24.40
CA GLU A 195 1.33 6.67 23.85
C GLU A 195 2.27 5.47 23.59
N ILE A 196 1.70 4.33 23.20
CA ILE A 196 2.44 3.10 22.93
C ILE A 196 2.99 3.12 21.50
N ILE A 197 4.11 2.42 21.26
CA ILE A 197 4.60 2.16 19.91
C ILE A 197 3.58 1.29 19.18
N PHE A 198 2.98 1.81 18.10
CA PHE A 198 1.93 1.15 17.35
C PHE A 198 2.51 0.03 16.48
N THR A 199 1.91 -1.16 16.58
CA THR A 199 2.22 -2.28 15.71
C THR A 199 1.27 -2.33 14.52
N ASP A 200 1.61 -3.11 13.49
CA ASP A 200 0.70 -3.36 12.36
C ASP A 200 -0.56 -4.12 12.82
N ALA A 201 -0.43 -4.98 13.84
CA ALA A 201 -1.58 -5.65 14.45
C ALA A 201 -2.56 -4.66 15.10
N ASP A 202 -2.05 -3.65 15.79
CA ASP A 202 -2.88 -2.58 16.39
C ASP A 202 -3.63 -1.80 15.31
N ARG A 203 -2.98 -1.49 14.19
CA ARG A 203 -3.61 -0.80 13.06
C ARG A 203 -4.72 -1.64 12.42
N ARG A 204 -4.53 -2.96 12.29
CA ARG A 204 -5.58 -3.86 11.78
C ARG A 204 -6.80 -3.88 12.68
N LEU A 205 -6.62 -3.92 14.00
CA LEU A 205 -7.71 -3.86 14.97
C LEU A 205 -8.47 -2.54 14.89
N CYS A 206 -7.76 -1.42 14.82
CA CYS A 206 -8.37 -0.09 14.62
C CYS A 206 -9.18 -0.05 13.32
N ASN A 207 -8.61 -0.54 12.25
CA ASN A 207 -9.27 -0.55 10.93
C ASN A 207 -10.53 -1.41 10.92
N GLN A 208 -10.52 -2.56 11.59
CA GLN A 208 -11.69 -3.42 11.76
C GLN A 208 -12.82 -2.68 12.51
N GLU A 209 -12.50 -1.97 13.57
CA GLU A 209 -13.47 -1.19 14.33
C GLU A 209 -14.07 -0.06 13.47
N VAL A 210 -13.26 0.63 12.69
CA VAL A 210 -13.73 1.65 11.74
C VAL A 210 -14.63 1.05 10.67
N ALA A 211 -14.26 -0.10 10.10
CA ALA A 211 -15.09 -0.80 9.13
C ALA A 211 -16.46 -1.17 9.71
N ASP A 212 -16.50 -1.67 10.94
CA ASP A 212 -17.75 -2.00 11.64
C ASP A 212 -18.62 -0.76 11.89
N LEU A 213 -17.99 0.37 12.23
CA LEU A 213 -18.67 1.65 12.39
C LEU A 213 -19.38 2.07 11.10
N TRP A 214 -18.71 2.00 9.96
CA TRP A 214 -19.27 2.39 8.66
C TRP A 214 -20.34 1.42 8.16
N GLN A 215 -20.24 0.13 8.45
CA GLN A 215 -21.27 -0.84 8.14
C GLN A 215 -22.58 -0.58 8.89
N ARG A 216 -22.53 0.07 10.05
CA ARG A 216 -23.68 0.44 10.87
C ARG A 216 -24.12 1.89 10.70
N ALA A 217 -23.65 2.56 9.65
CA ALA A 217 -23.94 3.98 9.40
C ALA A 217 -25.44 4.28 9.40
N ASP A 218 -26.23 3.45 8.73
CA ASP A 218 -27.69 3.64 8.60
C ASP A 218 -28.42 3.54 9.95
N SER A 219 -27.87 2.84 10.92
CA SER A 219 -28.46 2.71 12.26
C SER A 219 -28.00 3.78 13.26
N ASN A 220 -27.07 4.65 12.85
CA ASN A 220 -26.53 5.71 13.71
C ASN A 220 -27.11 7.07 13.28
N PRO A 221 -28.01 7.67 14.09
CA PRO A 221 -28.67 8.93 13.73
C PRO A 221 -27.71 10.12 13.67
N LYS A 222 -26.51 10.02 14.22
CA LYS A 222 -25.49 11.07 14.20
C LYS A 222 -24.61 11.02 12.96
N PHE A 223 -24.69 9.95 12.17
CA PHE A 223 -23.74 9.70 11.10
C PHE A 223 -23.82 10.74 9.98
N ASP A 224 -25.02 10.94 9.41
CA ASP A 224 -25.22 11.89 8.32
C ASP A 224 -24.88 13.32 8.73
N LYS A 225 -25.28 13.73 9.94
CA LYS A 225 -24.96 15.05 10.45
C LYS A 225 -23.46 15.25 10.63
N THR A 226 -22.76 14.23 11.12
CA THR A 226 -21.31 14.28 11.27
C THR A 226 -20.62 14.38 9.92
N MET A 227 -21.07 13.61 8.92
CA MET A 227 -20.55 13.67 7.55
C MET A 227 -20.69 15.09 6.97
N ASP A 228 -21.87 15.69 7.08
CA ASP A 228 -22.12 17.07 6.60
C ASP A 228 -21.25 18.10 7.32
N ASN A 229 -21.13 18.00 8.64
CA ASN A 229 -20.28 18.88 9.44
C ASN A 229 -18.80 18.79 9.04
N VAL A 230 -18.32 17.60 8.75
CA VAL A 230 -16.92 17.39 8.32
C VAL A 230 -16.68 18.03 6.97
N VAL A 231 -17.56 17.85 5.99
CA VAL A 231 -17.46 18.50 4.68
C VAL A 231 -17.42 20.03 4.84
N GLU A 232 -18.33 20.58 5.65
CA GLU A 232 -18.38 22.01 5.90
C GLU A 232 -17.09 22.53 6.54
N GLU A 233 -16.57 21.83 7.53
CA GLU A 233 -15.34 22.21 8.22
C GLU A 233 -14.12 22.13 7.30
N LEU A 234 -13.96 21.07 6.53
CA LEU A 234 -12.89 20.95 5.55
C LEU A 234 -12.94 22.09 4.52
N THR A 235 -14.14 22.42 4.04
CA THR A 235 -14.34 23.54 3.11
C THR A 235 -13.92 24.88 3.74
N LYS A 236 -14.28 25.13 4.97
CA LYS A 236 -13.87 26.35 5.72
C LYS A 236 -12.36 26.44 5.87
N HIS A 237 -11.67 25.32 5.97
CA HIS A 237 -10.21 25.26 6.05
C HIS A 237 -9.50 25.27 4.69
N GLY A 238 -10.23 25.48 3.60
CA GLY A 238 -9.67 25.61 2.26
C GLY A 238 -9.30 24.27 1.60
N VAL A 239 -9.84 23.16 2.07
CA VAL A 239 -9.64 21.84 1.47
C VAL A 239 -10.58 21.67 0.29
N ASP A 240 -10.07 21.15 -0.82
CA ASP A 240 -10.87 20.86 -2.01
C ASP A 240 -11.70 19.61 -1.83
N VAL A 241 -12.94 19.76 -1.34
CA VAL A 241 -13.87 18.66 -1.09
C VAL A 241 -14.42 18.01 -2.35
N SER A 242 -14.22 18.61 -3.54
CA SER A 242 -14.64 18.00 -4.81
C SER A 242 -13.95 16.67 -5.07
N MET A 243 -12.73 16.47 -4.54
CA MET A 243 -12.01 15.21 -4.62
C MET A 243 -12.72 14.08 -3.88
N ILE A 244 -13.36 14.39 -2.76
CA ILE A 244 -14.16 13.43 -1.98
C ILE A 244 -15.40 12.99 -2.79
N ASN A 245 -16.08 13.94 -3.39
CA ASN A 245 -17.25 13.66 -4.24
C ASN A 245 -16.86 12.84 -5.48
N GLN A 246 -15.71 13.13 -6.09
CA GLN A 246 -15.19 12.36 -7.22
C GLN A 246 -14.90 10.90 -6.82
N ALA A 247 -14.33 10.65 -5.65
CA ALA A 247 -14.10 9.30 -5.14
C ALA A 247 -15.41 8.55 -4.90
N ALA A 248 -16.42 9.21 -4.31
CA ALA A 248 -17.74 8.63 -4.07
C ALA A 248 -18.43 8.23 -5.38
N SER A 249 -18.35 9.07 -6.43
CA SER A 249 -18.93 8.79 -7.74
C SER A 249 -18.30 7.60 -8.46
N SER A 250 -17.05 7.28 -8.19
CA SER A 250 -16.34 6.14 -8.80
C SER A 250 -16.72 4.79 -8.18
N LEU A 251 -17.42 4.79 -7.04
CA LEU A 251 -17.89 3.58 -6.35
C LEU A 251 -19.29 3.12 -6.83
N ASP A 252 -20.02 3.95 -7.57
CA ASP A 252 -21.32 3.68 -8.18
C ASP A 252 -21.11 3.10 -9.61
#